data_279b08db95788a60561b1e15085fb250
#
_entry.id   279b08db95788a60561b1e15085fb250
#
_cell.length_a   1.000
_cell.length_b   1.000
_cell.length_c   1.000
_cell.angle_alpha   90.00
_cell.angle_beta   90.00
_cell.angle_gamma   90.00
#
_symmetry.space_group_name_H-M   'P 1'
#
loop_
_entity.id
_entity.type
_entity.pdbx_description
1 polymer ?
#
loop_
_entity_poly.entity_id
_entity_poly.type
_entity_poly.pdbx_seq_one_letter_code
_entity_poly.pdbx_strand_id
1 'polypeptide(L)'
;MKAKIPILIVVALGFVSMLAGESKTRDAGSSTKVERGKYLVENIGMCGDCHTPHNEKGEPIKEQWLKGTELPFKAAVPMPWADKSVNIAGLPGWEHDAAVKFFMTGIAYNGLPARPPMPQYRYNRQDAEAIVAYLKSLAPAK
;
A
#
# COMPACT_ATOMS: atom_id res chain seq x y z
N MET A 1 -61.98 47.45 -13.52
CA MET A 1 -61.80 45.99 -13.53
C MET A 1 -60.33 45.70 -13.39
N LYS A 2 -59.92 45.18 -12.24
CA LYS A 2 -58.52 44.94 -11.89
C LYS A 2 -58.18 43.45 -12.20
N ALA A 3 -57.32 43.19 -13.14
CA ALA A 3 -56.86 41.87 -13.46
C ALA A 3 -55.77 41.47 -12.46
N LYS A 4 -56.00 40.37 -11.75
CA LYS A 4 -55.02 39.73 -10.88
C LYS A 4 -54.25 38.73 -11.70
N ILE A 5 -52.92 38.93 -11.84
CA ILE A 5 -51.99 37.95 -12.42
C ILE A 5 -51.53 37.03 -11.30
N PRO A 6 -51.65 35.71 -11.42
CA PRO A 6 -51.13 34.82 -10.38
C PRO A 6 -49.61 34.65 -10.54
N ILE A 7 -48.92 34.92 -9.43
CA ILE A 7 -47.52 34.57 -9.25
C ILE A 7 -47.46 33.07 -8.93
N LEU A 8 -47.08 32.29 -9.92
CA LEU A 8 -46.78 30.86 -9.74
C LEU A 8 -45.97 30.41 -10.94
N ILE A 9 -44.65 30.41 -10.82
CA ILE A 9 -43.64 29.61 -11.51
C ILE A 9 -42.27 30.24 -11.25
N VAL A 10 -41.63 29.96 -10.11
CA VAL A 10 -40.19 29.96 -9.93
C VAL A 10 -39.87 29.11 -8.69
N VAL A 11 -40.02 27.81 -8.74
CA VAL A 11 -39.35 26.86 -7.84
C VAL A 11 -39.21 25.53 -8.61
N ALA A 12 -38.31 25.45 -9.53
CA ALA A 12 -37.90 24.16 -10.10
C ALA A 12 -36.60 24.27 -10.93
N LEU A 13 -35.56 24.89 -10.39
CA LEU A 13 -34.24 24.89 -11.06
C LEU A 13 -33.11 25.01 -10.00
N GLY A 14 -33.06 24.09 -9.06
CA GLY A 14 -32.06 24.13 -8.00
C GLY A 14 -31.60 22.79 -7.46
N PHE A 15 -31.80 21.67 -8.18
CA PHE A 15 -31.51 20.36 -7.60
C PHE A 15 -30.77 19.37 -8.53
N VAL A 16 -29.94 19.85 -9.44
CA VAL A 16 -29.15 18.95 -10.33
C VAL A 16 -27.65 19.29 -10.34
N SER A 17 -27.06 19.78 -9.28
CA SER A 17 -25.62 20.07 -9.30
C SER A 17 -24.81 19.48 -8.12
N MET A 18 -25.29 18.44 -7.45
CA MET A 18 -24.59 17.89 -6.28
C MET A 18 -24.08 16.44 -6.42
N LEU A 19 -24.04 15.87 -7.62
CA LEU A 19 -23.61 14.48 -7.80
C LEU A 19 -22.27 14.29 -8.54
N ALA A 20 -21.55 15.37 -8.87
CA ALA A 20 -20.30 15.29 -9.61
C ALA A 20 -19.02 15.45 -8.75
N GLY A 21 -19.13 15.61 -7.42
CA GLY A 21 -18.02 15.95 -6.53
C GLY A 21 -17.29 14.76 -5.89
N GLU A 22 -17.90 13.59 -5.80
CA GLU A 22 -17.33 12.49 -4.99
C GLU A 22 -16.27 11.64 -5.69
N SER A 23 -16.27 11.57 -7.01
CA SER A 23 -15.30 10.72 -7.73
C SER A 23 -13.88 11.29 -7.70
N LYS A 24 -13.72 12.60 -7.81
CA LYS A 24 -12.40 13.25 -7.90
C LYS A 24 -11.64 13.28 -6.57
N THR A 25 -12.35 13.34 -5.45
CA THR A 25 -11.74 13.32 -4.11
C THR A 25 -11.26 11.93 -3.70
N ARG A 26 -11.93 10.86 -4.16
CA ARG A 26 -11.51 9.47 -3.88
C ARG A 26 -10.24 9.11 -4.64
N ASP A 27 -10.11 9.50 -5.89
CA ASP A 27 -8.91 9.24 -6.69
C ASP A 27 -7.69 10.01 -6.17
N ALA A 28 -7.85 11.28 -5.78
CA ALA A 28 -6.77 12.07 -5.20
C ALA A 28 -6.30 11.49 -3.85
N GLY A 29 -7.22 11.03 -3.00
CA GLY A 29 -6.87 10.39 -1.72
C GLY A 29 -6.21 9.03 -1.90
N SER A 30 -6.55 8.29 -2.97
CA SER A 30 -5.94 7.00 -3.30
C SER A 30 -4.52 7.19 -3.85
N SER A 31 -4.29 8.15 -4.74
CA SER A 31 -2.97 8.44 -5.30
C SER A 31 -1.99 8.92 -4.21
N THR A 32 -2.42 9.82 -3.32
CA THR A 32 -1.58 10.28 -2.20
C THR A 32 -1.27 9.17 -1.20
N LYS A 33 -2.19 8.22 -0.97
CA LYS A 33 -1.94 7.05 -0.12
C LYS A 33 -0.89 6.12 -0.75
N VAL A 34 -0.98 5.84 -2.04
CA VAL A 34 0.01 5.02 -2.76
C VAL A 34 1.37 5.70 -2.79
N GLU A 35 1.44 7.00 -3.03
CA GLU A 35 2.69 7.78 -3.00
C GLU A 35 3.34 7.76 -1.60
N ARG A 36 2.54 7.93 -0.54
CA ARG A 36 3.03 7.77 0.84
C ARG A 36 3.57 6.37 1.08
N GLY A 37 2.86 5.34 0.64
CA GLY A 37 3.28 3.95 0.75
C GLY A 37 4.58 3.68 0.00
N LYS A 38 4.71 4.21 -1.22
CA LYS A 38 5.94 4.15 -2.01
C LYS A 38 7.11 4.73 -1.21
N TYR A 39 6.97 5.94 -0.69
CA TYR A 39 8.01 6.58 0.11
C TYR A 39 8.42 5.72 1.32
N LEU A 40 7.44 5.16 2.03
CA LEU A 40 7.71 4.30 3.20
C LEU A 40 8.44 3.01 2.82
N VAL A 41 8.06 2.38 1.73
CA VAL A 41 8.67 1.11 1.26
C VAL A 41 10.07 1.33 0.70
N GLU A 42 10.26 2.38 -0.10
CA GLU A 42 11.51 2.60 -0.83
C GLU A 42 12.57 3.34 -0.01
N ASN A 43 12.16 4.27 0.89
CA ASN A 43 13.10 5.17 1.55
C ASN A 43 13.19 4.98 3.07
N ILE A 44 12.14 4.51 3.73
CA ILE A 44 12.13 4.35 5.19
C ILE A 44 12.34 2.88 5.58
N GLY A 45 11.53 2.00 5.01
CA GLY A 45 11.62 0.56 5.26
C GLY A 45 12.71 -0.13 4.45
N MET A 46 13.19 0.51 3.37
CA MET A 46 14.22 -0.02 2.45
C MET A 46 13.94 -1.47 2.05
N CYS A 47 12.67 -1.77 1.77
CA CYS A 47 12.23 -3.14 1.52
C CYS A 47 12.91 -3.76 0.28
N GLY A 48 13.27 -2.89 -0.68
CA GLY A 48 13.97 -3.28 -1.90
C GLY A 48 15.32 -3.94 -1.65
N ASP A 49 16.05 -3.55 -0.61
CA ASP A 49 17.40 -4.06 -0.32
C ASP A 49 17.41 -5.57 -0.03
N CYS A 50 16.33 -6.08 0.58
CA CYS A 50 16.17 -7.49 0.88
C CYS A 50 15.18 -8.21 -0.04
N HIS A 51 14.20 -7.51 -0.62
CA HIS A 51 13.14 -8.13 -1.42
C HIS A 51 13.33 -8.02 -2.93
N THR A 52 14.45 -7.45 -3.39
CA THR A 52 14.80 -7.35 -4.81
C THR A 52 16.15 -8.02 -5.06
N PRO A 53 16.29 -8.86 -6.09
CA PRO A 53 17.60 -9.35 -6.49
C PRO A 53 18.50 -8.21 -6.96
N HIS A 54 19.80 -8.33 -6.75
CA HIS A 54 20.81 -7.38 -7.18
C HIS A 54 21.73 -8.04 -8.23
N ASN A 55 22.24 -7.23 -9.15
CA ASN A 55 23.24 -7.67 -10.12
C ASN A 55 24.64 -7.75 -9.48
N GLU A 56 25.64 -8.15 -10.25
CA GLU A 56 27.04 -8.27 -9.79
C GLU A 56 27.66 -6.94 -9.30
N LYS A 57 27.07 -5.81 -9.68
CA LYS A 57 27.48 -4.46 -9.24
C LYS A 57 26.77 -4.00 -7.96
N GLY A 58 25.86 -4.82 -7.42
CA GLY A 58 25.05 -4.46 -6.25
C GLY A 58 23.86 -3.55 -6.57
N GLU A 59 23.48 -3.40 -7.85
CA GLU A 59 22.34 -2.59 -8.25
C GLU A 59 21.06 -3.44 -8.28
N PRO A 60 19.90 -2.94 -7.80
CA PRO A 60 18.66 -3.70 -7.84
C PRO A 60 18.19 -3.95 -9.29
N ILE A 61 17.78 -5.17 -9.56
CA ILE A 61 17.19 -5.57 -10.86
C ILE A 61 15.74 -5.08 -10.89
N LYS A 62 15.49 -3.99 -11.62
CA LYS A 62 14.18 -3.29 -11.64
C LYS A 62 13.02 -4.17 -12.06
N GLU A 63 13.23 -5.07 -13.00
CA GLU A 63 12.23 -6.05 -13.49
C GLU A 63 11.82 -7.06 -12.41
N GLN A 64 12.66 -7.20 -11.37
CA GLN A 64 12.46 -8.08 -10.22
C GLN A 64 12.12 -7.32 -8.93
N TRP A 65 11.71 -6.05 -9.07
CA TRP A 65 11.42 -5.18 -7.92
C TRP A 65 10.44 -5.83 -6.95
N LEU A 66 10.88 -6.00 -5.70
CA LEU A 66 10.13 -6.58 -4.57
C LEU A 66 9.60 -8.02 -4.79
N LYS A 67 10.16 -8.77 -5.75
CA LYS A 67 9.72 -10.15 -6.05
C LYS A 67 10.39 -11.22 -5.18
N GLY A 68 11.25 -10.83 -4.25
CA GLY A 68 11.99 -11.75 -3.37
C GLY A 68 13.30 -12.22 -3.99
N THR A 69 14.23 -12.66 -3.14
CA THR A 69 15.56 -13.15 -3.54
C THR A 69 16.18 -14.01 -2.44
N GLU A 70 17.22 -14.77 -2.79
CA GLU A 70 18.13 -15.36 -1.78
C GLU A 70 18.89 -14.24 -1.05
N LEU A 71 19.07 -14.39 0.26
CA LEU A 71 19.79 -13.40 1.06
C LEU A 71 21.28 -13.75 1.12
N PRO A 72 22.19 -12.82 0.75
CA PRO A 72 23.62 -13.10 0.66
C PRO A 72 24.33 -13.12 2.02
N PHE A 73 23.60 -13.05 3.11
CA PHE A 73 24.15 -12.99 4.47
C PHE A 73 23.39 -13.92 5.42
N LYS A 74 24.07 -14.36 6.48
CA LYS A 74 23.53 -15.30 7.48
C LYS A 74 23.71 -14.77 8.88
N ALA A 75 22.96 -15.32 9.84
CA ALA A 75 23.17 -15.00 11.26
C ALA A 75 24.55 -15.43 11.71
N ALA A 76 25.21 -14.57 12.51
CA ALA A 76 26.50 -14.87 13.09
C ALA A 76 26.43 -15.87 14.26
N VAL A 77 25.22 -16.08 14.82
CA VAL A 77 24.95 -17.01 15.91
C VAL A 77 23.74 -17.88 15.56
N PRO A 78 23.61 -19.09 16.12
CA PRO A 78 22.45 -19.94 15.90
C PRO A 78 21.15 -19.25 16.36
N MET A 79 20.26 -18.96 15.40
CA MET A 79 18.95 -18.35 15.67
C MET A 79 18.00 -18.63 14.50
N PRO A 80 16.68 -18.50 14.68
CA PRO A 80 15.76 -18.51 13.56
C PRO A 80 16.12 -17.43 12.53
N TRP A 81 16.38 -17.84 11.30
CA TRP A 81 16.85 -16.96 10.22
C TRP A 81 16.16 -17.33 8.91
N ALA A 82 15.87 -16.35 8.05
CA ALA A 82 15.39 -16.58 6.71
C ALA A 82 16.55 -16.54 5.71
N ASP A 83 16.71 -17.61 4.93
CA ASP A 83 17.76 -17.67 3.89
C ASP A 83 17.33 -16.91 2.63
N LYS A 84 16.04 -16.62 2.49
CA LYS A 84 15.46 -15.90 1.35
C LYS A 84 14.30 -15.01 1.78
N SER A 85 14.13 -13.91 1.05
CA SER A 85 12.96 -13.05 1.14
C SER A 85 11.84 -13.55 0.19
N VAL A 86 10.60 -13.25 0.54
CA VAL A 86 9.43 -13.59 -0.28
C VAL A 86 9.06 -12.48 -1.23
N ASN A 87 8.29 -12.81 -2.27
CA ASN A 87 7.65 -11.82 -3.12
C ASN A 87 6.62 -11.02 -2.31
N ILE A 88 6.79 -9.69 -2.29
CA ILE A 88 5.86 -8.74 -1.66
C ILE A 88 5.19 -7.80 -2.68
N ALA A 89 5.60 -7.84 -3.96
CA ALA A 89 4.91 -7.13 -5.02
C ALA A 89 3.50 -7.73 -5.23
N GLY A 90 2.48 -6.92 -5.06
CA GLY A 90 1.08 -7.35 -5.13
C GLY A 90 0.56 -8.06 -3.88
N LEU A 91 1.39 -8.34 -2.87
CA LEU A 91 1.04 -9.08 -1.65
C LEU A 91 0.25 -10.37 -1.95
N PRO A 92 0.81 -11.31 -2.75
CA PRO A 92 0.11 -12.51 -3.12
C PRO A 92 -0.26 -13.35 -1.88
N GLY A 93 -1.54 -13.75 -1.79
CA GLY A 93 -2.05 -14.55 -0.68
C GLY A 93 -2.30 -13.80 0.63
N TRP A 94 -2.14 -12.45 0.64
CA TRP A 94 -2.42 -11.64 1.83
C TRP A 94 -3.74 -10.90 1.72
N GLU A 95 -4.60 -11.12 2.69
CA GLU A 95 -5.78 -10.28 2.90
C GLU A 95 -5.35 -8.88 3.37
N HIS A 96 -6.13 -7.87 3.00
CA HIS A 96 -5.80 -6.46 3.27
C HIS A 96 -5.54 -6.20 4.77
N ASP A 97 -6.48 -6.58 5.62
CA ASP A 97 -6.42 -6.29 7.05
C ASP A 97 -5.31 -7.08 7.76
N ALA A 98 -5.03 -8.29 7.30
CA ALA A 98 -3.91 -9.10 7.80
C ALA A 98 -2.57 -8.46 7.46
N ALA A 99 -2.42 -7.92 6.24
CA ALA A 99 -1.23 -7.21 5.82
C ALA A 99 -1.04 -5.90 6.61
N VAL A 100 -2.10 -5.11 6.80
CA VAL A 100 -2.05 -3.90 7.64
C VAL A 100 -1.63 -4.25 9.07
N LYS A 101 -2.25 -5.27 9.67
CA LYS A 101 -1.90 -5.74 11.02
C LYS A 101 -0.43 -6.17 11.11
N PHE A 102 0.08 -6.86 10.09
CA PHE A 102 1.49 -7.27 10.04
C PHE A 102 2.43 -6.06 10.10
N PHE A 103 2.22 -5.03 9.32
CA PHE A 103 3.06 -3.82 9.36
C PHE A 103 2.90 -3.02 10.66
N MET A 104 1.80 -3.15 11.38
CA MET A 104 1.59 -2.53 12.68
C MET A 104 2.24 -3.30 13.83
N THR A 105 2.35 -4.61 13.74
CA THR A 105 2.71 -5.48 14.87
C THR A 105 3.95 -6.33 14.64
N GLY A 106 4.34 -6.55 13.40
CA GLY A 106 5.36 -7.52 13.01
C GLY A 106 4.93 -8.97 13.15
N ILE A 107 3.64 -9.25 13.40
CA ILE A 107 3.08 -10.60 13.56
C ILE A 107 2.29 -10.96 12.31
N ALA A 108 2.67 -12.04 11.64
CA ALA A 108 2.00 -12.53 10.44
C ALA A 108 0.64 -13.18 10.75
N TYR A 109 -0.14 -13.45 9.71
CA TYR A 109 -1.49 -14.05 9.83
C TYR A 109 -1.49 -15.44 10.51
N ASN A 110 -0.35 -16.15 10.49
CA ASN A 110 -0.18 -17.44 11.17
C ASN A 110 0.23 -17.29 12.66
N GLY A 111 0.23 -16.07 13.20
CA GLY A 111 0.59 -15.76 14.59
C GLY A 111 2.09 -15.71 14.87
N LEU A 112 2.94 -15.95 13.90
CA LEU A 112 4.39 -15.92 14.07
C LEU A 112 4.96 -14.52 13.75
N PRO A 113 6.02 -14.09 14.45
CA PRO A 113 6.71 -12.85 14.13
C PRO A 113 7.45 -12.94 12.78
N ALA A 114 7.69 -11.78 12.18
CA ALA A 114 8.60 -11.69 11.04
C ALA A 114 9.94 -12.36 11.41
N ARG A 115 10.40 -13.27 10.54
CA ARG A 115 11.67 -13.98 10.77
C ARG A 115 12.84 -13.08 10.43
N PRO A 116 13.84 -12.94 11.30
CA PRO A 116 15.06 -12.22 10.95
C PRO A 116 15.68 -12.75 9.64
N PRO A 117 16.32 -11.87 8.85
CA PRO A 117 16.70 -10.49 9.15
C PRO A 117 15.59 -9.46 8.96
N MET A 118 14.37 -9.86 8.58
CA MET A 118 13.27 -8.90 8.41
C MET A 118 12.95 -8.23 9.76
N PRO A 119 12.99 -6.89 9.84
CA PRO A 119 12.60 -6.16 11.04
C PRO A 119 11.12 -6.35 11.37
N GLN A 120 10.82 -6.39 12.66
CA GLN A 120 9.44 -6.31 13.12
C GLN A 120 8.99 -4.85 13.15
N TYR A 121 8.49 -4.35 12.05
CA TYR A 121 8.00 -2.97 11.96
C TYR A 121 6.85 -2.68 12.93
N ARG A 122 6.70 -1.41 13.30
CA ARG A 122 5.69 -0.89 14.23
C ARG A 122 5.09 0.40 13.68
N TYR A 123 4.66 0.37 12.42
CA TYR A 123 4.01 1.51 11.79
C TYR A 123 2.66 1.81 12.46
N ASN A 124 2.25 3.07 12.47
CA ASN A 124 0.87 3.41 12.77
C ASN A 124 -0.08 2.87 11.68
N ARG A 125 -1.37 2.83 11.94
CA ARG A 125 -2.36 2.29 11.00
C ARG A 125 -2.34 3.00 9.65
N GLN A 126 -2.26 4.33 9.63
CA GLN A 126 -2.28 5.12 8.40
C GLN A 126 -1.09 4.77 7.48
N ASP A 127 0.11 4.68 8.04
CA ASP A 127 1.31 4.30 7.30
C ASP A 127 1.28 2.83 6.88
N ALA A 128 0.79 1.92 7.71
CA ALA A 128 0.61 0.51 7.36
C ALA A 128 -0.36 0.34 6.19
N GLU A 129 -1.50 1.06 6.19
CA GLU A 129 -2.45 1.07 5.08
C GLU A 129 -1.85 1.66 3.79
N ALA A 130 -1.00 2.68 3.91
CA ALA A 130 -0.31 3.27 2.77
C ALA A 130 0.70 2.29 2.16
N ILE A 131 1.49 1.60 2.98
CA ILE A 131 2.40 0.53 2.54
C ILE A 131 1.64 -0.56 1.80
N VAL A 132 0.54 -1.06 2.37
CA VAL A 132 -0.30 -2.09 1.75
C VAL A 132 -0.88 -1.61 0.43
N ALA A 133 -1.35 -0.36 0.36
CA ALA A 133 -1.87 0.23 -0.88
C ALA A 133 -0.81 0.27 -1.98
N TYR A 134 0.41 0.71 -1.67
CA TYR A 134 1.51 0.71 -2.64
C TYR A 134 1.90 -0.71 -3.06
N LEU A 135 2.13 -1.63 -2.14
CA LEU A 135 2.52 -3.00 -2.48
C LEU A 135 1.45 -3.68 -3.35
N LYS A 136 0.16 -3.50 -3.04
CA LYS A 136 -0.94 -4.03 -3.87
C LYS A 136 -1.03 -3.39 -5.25
N SER A 137 -0.63 -2.13 -5.41
CA SER A 137 -0.58 -1.46 -6.72
C SER A 137 0.49 -2.04 -7.67
N LEU A 138 1.45 -2.79 -7.13
CA LEU A 138 2.49 -3.47 -7.91
C LEU A 138 2.06 -4.85 -8.43
N ALA A 139 0.82 -5.26 -8.20
CA ALA A 139 0.31 -6.50 -8.78
C ALA A 139 0.32 -6.39 -10.31
N PRO A 140 0.68 -7.48 -11.04
CA PRO A 140 0.55 -7.48 -12.50
C PRO A 140 -0.92 -7.22 -12.87
N ALA A 141 -1.14 -6.42 -13.91
CA ALA A 141 -2.47 -6.23 -14.49
C ALA A 141 -3.03 -7.61 -14.86
N LYS A 142 -4.28 -7.86 -14.47
CA LYS A 142 -4.99 -9.09 -14.80
C LYS A 142 -5.39 -9.10 -16.27
#